data_c69fe461d48dae208978bea611b63afb
#
_entry.id   c69fe461d48dae208978bea611b63afb
#
_cell.length_a   1.000
_cell.length_b   1.000
_cell.length_c   1.000
_cell.angle_alpha   90.00
_cell.angle_beta   90.00
_cell.angle_gamma   90.00
#
_symmetry.space_group_name_H-M   'P 1'
#
loop_
_entity.id
_entity.type
_entity.pdbx_description
1 polymer ?
#
loop_
_entity_poly.entity_id
_entity_poly.type
_entity_poly.pdbx_seq_one_letter_code
_entity_poly.pdbx_strand_id
1 'polypeptide(L)'
;MTLHLLHRQSLLLLSLAAAAPAFAQADLAASAAKDKGAVVTPSGLVYLSLKEGSGANPTAADTVKVHYRGTLANGAEFDSSYKRGEPAQFPLGGVIPCWTEGVQRMKPGGKAKLTCPPAIAYGSRGAPGGVIPPNATLQFEVELIDIAKR
;
A
#
# COMPACT_ATOMS: atom_id res chain seq x y z
N MET A 1 -41.24 34.46 -34.76
CA MET A 1 -40.32 33.39 -35.19
C MET A 1 -39.17 33.37 -34.22
N THR A 2 -39.25 32.48 -33.27
CA THR A 2 -38.22 32.33 -32.27
C THR A 2 -37.31 31.15 -32.64
N LEU A 3 -36.08 31.45 -32.99
CA LEU A 3 -35.07 30.44 -33.18
C LEU A 3 -34.61 29.94 -31.80
N HIS A 4 -34.94 28.71 -31.50
CA HIS A 4 -34.33 28.05 -30.37
C HIS A 4 -33.01 27.43 -30.81
N LEU A 5 -31.92 28.12 -30.45
CA LEU A 5 -30.60 27.51 -30.49
C LEU A 5 -30.47 26.54 -29.30
N LEU A 6 -30.63 25.29 -29.61
CA LEU A 6 -30.24 24.21 -28.68
C LEU A 6 -28.73 24.12 -28.68
N HIS A 7 -28.11 24.74 -27.69
CA HIS A 7 -26.71 24.45 -27.35
C HIS A 7 -26.66 23.06 -26.75
N ARG A 8 -26.34 22.09 -27.56
CA ARG A 8 -25.83 20.82 -27.07
C ARG A 8 -24.42 21.06 -26.59
N GLN A 9 -24.29 21.31 -25.30
CA GLN A 9 -23.00 21.16 -24.66
C GLN A 9 -22.71 19.66 -24.61
N SER A 10 -21.84 19.24 -25.51
CA SER A 10 -21.20 17.94 -25.38
C SER A 10 -20.30 17.99 -24.15
N LEU A 11 -20.78 17.46 -23.05
CA LEU A 11 -19.95 17.11 -21.93
C LEU A 11 -19.01 15.99 -22.40
N LEU A 12 -17.81 16.38 -22.82
CA LEU A 12 -16.69 15.47 -22.91
C LEU A 12 -16.36 15.06 -21.49
N LEU A 13 -16.91 13.93 -21.08
CA LEU A 13 -16.38 13.20 -19.92
C LEU A 13 -15.02 12.65 -20.35
N LEU A 14 -13.98 13.45 -20.13
CA LEU A 14 -12.65 12.93 -20.06
C LEU A 14 -12.61 12.05 -18.79
N SER A 15 -12.77 10.76 -18.98
CA SER A 15 -12.41 9.79 -17.95
C SER A 15 -10.89 9.80 -17.87
N LEU A 16 -10.36 10.68 -17.09
CA LEU A 16 -8.97 10.62 -16.67
C LEU A 16 -8.87 9.42 -15.72
N ALA A 17 -8.42 8.28 -16.24
CA ALA A 17 -7.81 7.25 -15.44
C ALA A 17 -6.45 7.80 -14.96
N ALA A 18 -6.50 8.86 -14.18
CA ALA A 18 -5.30 9.49 -13.67
C ALA A 18 -4.93 8.88 -12.33
N ALA A 19 -3.63 8.77 -12.11
CA ALA A 19 -3.10 8.64 -10.77
C ALA A 19 -3.81 9.64 -9.84
N ALA A 20 -4.13 9.23 -8.60
CA ALA A 20 -4.72 10.13 -7.62
C ALA A 20 -3.86 11.41 -7.53
N PRO A 21 -4.49 12.59 -7.40
CA PRO A 21 -3.76 13.83 -7.27
C PRO A 21 -2.73 13.77 -6.14
N ALA A 22 -1.62 14.49 -6.27
CA ALA A 22 -0.53 14.46 -5.27
C ALA A 22 -1.01 14.76 -3.85
N PHE A 23 -2.00 15.65 -3.68
CA PHE A 23 -2.57 15.94 -2.36
C PHE A 23 -3.35 14.75 -1.78
N ALA A 24 -4.02 13.93 -2.60
CA ALA A 24 -4.71 12.72 -2.13
C ALA A 24 -3.72 11.67 -1.65
N GLN A 25 -2.53 11.57 -2.26
CA GLN A 25 -1.44 10.70 -1.81
C GLN A 25 -0.91 11.17 -0.44
N ALA A 26 -0.67 12.45 -0.29
CA ALA A 26 -0.22 13.03 0.99
C ALA A 26 -1.30 12.91 2.07
N ASP A 27 -2.58 13.10 1.71
CA ASP A 27 -3.70 12.99 2.65
C ASP A 27 -3.87 11.56 3.16
N LEU A 28 -3.59 10.54 2.33
CA LEU A 28 -3.66 9.15 2.76
C LEU A 28 -2.68 8.87 3.89
N ALA A 29 -1.42 9.30 3.75
CA ALA A 29 -0.43 9.13 4.79
C ALA A 29 -0.76 9.94 6.05
N ALA A 30 -1.20 11.18 5.90
CA ALA A 30 -1.59 12.04 7.01
C ALA A 30 -2.81 11.50 7.75
N SER A 31 -3.79 10.98 7.03
CA SER A 31 -4.97 10.34 7.61
C SER A 31 -4.60 9.08 8.38
N ALA A 32 -3.77 8.22 7.81
CA ALA A 32 -3.29 7.01 8.48
C ALA A 32 -2.51 7.32 9.76
N ALA A 33 -1.73 8.40 9.77
CA ALA A 33 -0.96 8.84 10.93
C ALA A 33 -1.84 9.25 12.12
N LYS A 34 -3.10 9.60 11.87
CA LYS A 34 -4.08 9.98 12.91
C LYS A 34 -4.81 8.80 13.51
N ASP A 35 -4.69 7.61 12.93
CA ASP A 35 -5.35 6.42 13.48
C ASP A 35 -4.79 6.11 14.87
N LYS A 36 -5.67 5.72 15.78
CA LYS A 36 -5.27 5.39 17.15
C LYS A 36 -4.28 4.23 17.15
N GLY A 37 -3.11 4.45 17.74
CA GLY A 37 -2.04 3.47 17.81
C GLY A 37 -1.09 3.49 16.61
N ALA A 38 -1.31 4.35 15.62
CA ALA A 38 -0.41 4.48 14.48
C ALA A 38 0.94 5.07 14.90
N VAL A 39 2.01 4.51 14.33
CA VAL A 39 3.39 4.96 14.54
C VAL A 39 3.92 5.45 13.20
N VAL A 40 4.42 6.69 13.17
CA VAL A 40 5.11 7.26 12.01
C VAL A 40 6.61 7.14 12.25
N THR A 41 7.30 6.44 11.35
CA THR A 41 8.75 6.26 11.46
C THR A 41 9.51 7.37 10.73
N PRO A 42 10.83 7.53 10.98
CA PRO A 42 11.64 8.54 10.28
C PRO A 42 11.64 8.40 8.76
N SER A 43 11.41 7.19 8.22
CA SER A 43 11.32 6.96 6.77
C SER A 43 10.00 7.44 6.16
N GLY A 44 9.01 7.77 7.00
CA GLY A 44 7.67 8.14 6.59
C GLY A 44 6.67 6.98 6.56
N LEU A 45 7.10 5.76 6.88
CA LEU A 45 6.19 4.63 7.06
C LEU A 45 5.20 4.94 8.17
N VAL A 46 3.92 4.72 7.91
CA VAL A 46 2.88 4.71 8.94
C VAL A 46 2.51 3.26 9.23
N TYR A 47 2.84 2.82 10.43
CA TYR A 47 2.63 1.45 10.90
C TYR A 47 1.47 1.42 11.90
N LEU A 48 0.49 0.57 11.65
CA LEU A 48 -0.62 0.35 12.58
C LEU A 48 -0.78 -1.15 12.83
N SER A 49 -0.55 -1.58 14.08
CA SER A 49 -0.83 -2.95 14.48
C SER A 49 -2.34 -3.17 14.54
N LEU A 50 -2.85 -4.15 13.80
CA LEU A 50 -4.26 -4.54 13.81
C LEU A 50 -4.49 -5.74 14.72
N LYS A 51 -3.48 -6.60 14.84
CA LYS A 51 -3.49 -7.78 15.70
C LYS A 51 -2.05 -8.07 16.11
N GLU A 52 -1.83 -8.23 17.40
CA GLU A 52 -0.52 -8.64 17.91
C GLU A 52 -0.28 -10.13 17.65
N GLY A 53 0.94 -10.44 17.23
CA GLY A 53 1.42 -11.81 17.14
C GLY A 53 2.25 -12.20 18.36
N SER A 54 2.95 -13.32 18.24
CA SER A 54 3.83 -13.83 19.31
C SER A 54 5.10 -14.43 18.73
N GLY A 55 6.16 -14.44 19.52
CA GLY A 55 7.45 -14.96 19.13
C GLY A 55 8.43 -13.88 18.70
N ALA A 56 9.43 -14.25 17.91
CA ALA A 56 10.45 -13.33 17.46
C ALA A 56 10.04 -12.51 16.24
N ASN A 57 10.52 -11.29 16.17
CA ASN A 57 10.40 -10.47 14.96
C ASN A 57 11.33 -11.00 13.86
N PRO A 58 10.95 -10.96 12.59
CA PRO A 58 11.85 -11.30 11.50
C PRO A 58 12.96 -10.26 11.34
N THR A 59 14.04 -10.67 10.70
CA THR A 59 15.13 -9.78 10.28
C THR A 59 15.11 -9.62 8.76
N ALA A 60 15.86 -8.65 8.24
CA ALA A 60 15.99 -8.45 6.79
C ALA A 60 16.59 -9.66 6.06
N ALA A 61 17.30 -10.55 6.76
CA ALA A 61 17.87 -11.77 6.19
C ALA A 61 16.87 -12.95 6.11
N ASP A 62 15.73 -12.82 6.76
CA ASP A 62 14.74 -13.88 6.83
C ASP A 62 13.81 -13.88 5.60
N THR A 63 13.26 -15.05 5.29
CA THR A 63 12.14 -15.18 4.36
C THR A 63 10.85 -15.23 5.17
N VAL A 64 9.88 -14.42 4.79
CA VAL A 64 8.59 -14.32 5.48
C VAL A 64 7.49 -14.95 4.64
N LYS A 65 6.57 -15.62 5.31
CA LYS A 65 5.33 -16.14 4.73
C LYS A 65 4.18 -15.25 5.18
N VAL A 66 3.50 -14.64 4.23
CA VAL A 66 2.50 -13.62 4.50
C VAL A 66 1.24 -13.80 3.67
N HIS A 67 0.11 -13.39 4.21
CA HIS A 67 -1.03 -12.96 3.43
C HIS A 67 -1.05 -11.44 3.40
N TYR A 68 -1.43 -10.87 2.26
CA TYR A 68 -1.47 -9.41 2.13
C TYR A 68 -2.48 -8.95 1.07
N ARG A 69 -2.88 -7.72 1.23
CA ARG A 69 -3.70 -6.99 0.27
C ARG A 69 -3.13 -5.58 0.13
N GLY A 70 -2.87 -5.16 -1.11
CA GLY A 70 -2.36 -3.83 -1.42
C GLY A 70 -3.39 -2.98 -2.16
N THR A 71 -3.53 -1.73 -1.73
CA THR A 71 -4.45 -0.77 -2.32
C THR A 71 -3.77 0.55 -2.62
N LEU A 72 -4.28 1.22 -3.66
CA LEU A 72 -3.89 2.59 -4.03
C LEU A 72 -4.68 3.61 -3.19
N ALA A 73 -4.31 4.89 -3.30
CA ALA A 73 -4.97 5.97 -2.57
C ALA A 73 -6.47 6.12 -2.91
N ASN A 74 -6.89 5.71 -4.11
CA ASN A 74 -8.29 5.69 -4.52
C ASN A 74 -9.06 4.45 -4.03
N GLY A 75 -8.41 3.57 -3.27
CA GLY A 75 -8.99 2.32 -2.77
C GLY A 75 -8.90 1.14 -3.72
N ALA A 76 -8.41 1.33 -4.94
CA ALA A 76 -8.27 0.24 -5.90
C ALA A 76 -7.24 -0.78 -5.43
N GLU A 77 -7.62 -2.05 -5.42
CA GLU A 77 -6.72 -3.15 -5.09
C GLU A 77 -5.81 -3.45 -6.28
N PHE A 78 -4.50 -3.45 -6.06
CA PHE A 78 -3.55 -3.77 -7.12
C PHE A 78 -2.91 -5.15 -6.96
N ASP A 79 -2.96 -5.72 -5.76
CA ASP A 79 -2.42 -7.06 -5.50
C ASP A 79 -3.05 -7.65 -4.24
N SER A 80 -3.20 -8.99 -4.22
CA SER A 80 -3.75 -9.70 -3.06
C SER A 80 -3.37 -11.17 -3.13
N SER A 81 -2.73 -11.66 -2.07
CA SER A 81 -2.50 -13.10 -1.89
C SER A 81 -3.80 -13.86 -1.63
N TYR A 82 -4.79 -13.20 -1.01
CA TYR A 82 -6.10 -13.81 -0.76
C TYR A 82 -6.81 -14.18 -2.06
N LYS A 83 -6.68 -13.36 -3.10
CA LYS A 83 -7.25 -13.66 -4.44
C LYS A 83 -6.61 -14.87 -5.09
N ARG A 84 -5.33 -15.12 -4.84
CA ARG A 84 -4.62 -16.30 -5.34
C ARG A 84 -4.91 -17.56 -4.50
N GLY A 85 -5.53 -17.40 -3.33
CA GLY A 85 -5.91 -18.50 -2.46
C GLY A 85 -4.77 -19.13 -1.68
N GLU A 86 -3.57 -18.52 -1.70
CA GLU A 86 -2.40 -19.03 -0.98
C GLU A 86 -1.49 -17.92 -0.48
N PRO A 87 -0.80 -18.13 0.65
CA PRO A 87 0.20 -17.18 1.15
C PRO A 87 1.37 -17.05 0.17
N ALA A 88 1.98 -15.86 0.18
CA ALA A 88 3.20 -15.59 -0.56
C ALA A 88 4.42 -15.69 0.36
N GLN A 89 5.56 -16.03 -0.21
CA GLN A 89 6.85 -16.05 0.49
C GLN A 89 7.78 -15.03 -0.15
N PHE A 90 8.40 -14.20 0.67
CA PHE A 90 9.34 -13.18 0.21
C PHE A 90 10.59 -13.15 1.07
N PRO A 91 11.78 -13.02 0.44
CA PRO A 91 12.96 -12.60 1.19
C PRO A 91 12.76 -11.16 1.64
N LEU A 92 12.83 -10.91 2.94
CA LEU A 92 12.44 -9.59 3.50
C LEU A 92 13.39 -8.47 3.06
N GLY A 93 14.62 -8.79 2.73
CA GLY A 93 15.57 -7.83 2.16
C GLY A 93 15.39 -7.57 0.67
N GLY A 94 14.51 -8.30 -0.02
CA GLY A 94 14.29 -8.21 -1.47
C GLY A 94 12.97 -7.55 -1.87
N VAL A 95 12.25 -6.96 -0.93
CA VAL A 95 10.97 -6.27 -1.17
C VAL A 95 11.14 -4.75 -1.04
N ILE A 96 10.09 -3.99 -1.30
CA ILE A 96 10.15 -2.52 -1.13
C ILE A 96 10.55 -2.14 0.30
N PRO A 97 11.28 -1.03 0.49
CA PRO A 97 11.78 -0.63 1.81
C PRO A 97 10.70 -0.54 2.89
N CYS A 98 9.51 -0.12 2.52
CA CYS A 98 8.35 -0.07 3.44
C CYS A 98 8.07 -1.43 4.08
N TRP A 99 8.12 -2.49 3.32
CA TRP A 99 7.91 -3.85 3.80
C TRP A 99 9.10 -4.37 4.63
N THR A 100 10.31 -4.11 4.15
CA THR A 100 11.53 -4.51 4.88
C THR A 100 11.50 -3.94 6.29
N GLU A 101 11.16 -2.67 6.44
CA GLU A 101 11.03 -2.00 7.72
C GLU A 101 9.81 -2.46 8.51
N GLY A 102 8.64 -2.43 7.87
CA GLY A 102 7.36 -2.66 8.54
C GLY A 102 7.17 -4.08 9.04
N VAL A 103 7.56 -5.08 8.25
CA VAL A 103 7.38 -6.49 8.64
C VAL A 103 8.35 -6.88 9.77
N GLN A 104 9.50 -6.24 9.88
CA GLN A 104 10.40 -6.43 11.03
C GLN A 104 9.81 -5.98 12.37
N ARG A 105 8.74 -5.18 12.34
CA ARG A 105 7.99 -4.77 13.53
C ARG A 105 6.93 -5.77 13.95
N MET A 106 6.67 -6.76 13.12
CA MET A 106 5.62 -7.76 13.35
C MET A 106 6.17 -9.02 13.99
N LYS A 107 5.25 -9.82 14.53
CA LYS A 107 5.53 -11.17 15.03
C LYS A 107 4.58 -12.15 14.36
N PRO A 108 4.96 -13.44 14.22
CA PRO A 108 4.08 -14.44 13.63
C PRO A 108 2.70 -14.47 14.29
N GLY A 109 1.66 -14.55 13.46
CA GLY A 109 0.27 -14.46 13.88
C GLY A 109 -0.27 -13.03 13.95
N GLY A 110 0.60 -12.02 13.81
CA GLY A 110 0.21 -10.61 13.82
C GLY A 110 -0.33 -10.13 12.48
N LYS A 111 -1.05 -9.03 12.52
CA LYS A 111 -1.57 -8.32 11.36
C LYS A 111 -1.34 -6.83 11.53
N ALA A 112 -0.92 -6.17 10.48
CA ALA A 112 -0.63 -4.74 10.50
C ALA A 112 -1.06 -4.06 9.21
N LYS A 113 -1.35 -2.77 9.31
CA LYS A 113 -1.54 -1.90 8.15
C LYS A 113 -0.29 -1.04 7.97
N LEU A 114 0.28 -1.09 6.77
CA LEU A 114 1.43 -0.30 6.37
C LEU A 114 0.97 0.73 5.36
N THR A 115 1.20 2.02 5.65
CA THR A 115 1.01 3.09 4.66
C THR A 115 2.38 3.54 4.20
N CYS A 116 2.64 3.36 2.92
CA CYS A 116 3.95 3.49 2.31
C CYS A 116 3.99 4.71 1.39
N PRO A 117 4.66 5.82 1.79
CA PRO A 117 4.93 6.91 0.86
C PRO A 117 5.76 6.44 -0.33
N PRO A 118 5.71 7.15 -1.47
CA PRO A 118 6.43 6.74 -2.68
C PRO A 118 7.91 6.49 -2.47
N ALA A 119 8.59 7.27 -1.65
CA ALA A 119 10.02 7.16 -1.42
C ALA A 119 10.47 5.80 -0.87
N ILE A 120 9.59 5.09 -0.18
CA ILE A 120 9.84 3.75 0.36
C ILE A 120 8.99 2.67 -0.32
N ALA A 121 8.38 2.99 -1.44
CA ALA A 121 7.60 2.09 -2.30
C ALA A 121 8.21 2.06 -3.71
N TYR A 122 7.48 2.52 -4.72
CA TYR A 122 7.95 2.46 -6.11
C TYR A 122 8.40 3.81 -6.68
N GLY A 123 8.40 4.86 -5.86
CA GLY A 123 8.97 6.15 -6.21
C GLY A 123 8.32 6.83 -7.39
N SER A 124 9.11 7.64 -8.10
CA SER A 124 8.66 8.43 -9.24
C SER A 124 8.45 7.61 -10.51
N ARG A 125 8.93 6.37 -10.56
CA ARG A 125 8.79 5.49 -11.73
C ARG A 125 7.52 4.66 -11.72
N GLY A 126 6.97 4.38 -10.54
CA GLY A 126 5.90 3.40 -10.38
C GLY A 126 6.39 1.96 -10.57
N ALA A 127 5.46 1.03 -10.59
CA ALA A 127 5.79 -0.38 -10.83
C ALA A 127 5.77 -0.72 -12.32
N PRO A 128 6.56 -1.74 -12.74
CA PRO A 128 6.49 -2.27 -14.09
C PRO A 128 5.06 -2.69 -14.46
N GLY A 129 4.66 -2.43 -15.71
CA GLY A 129 3.32 -2.76 -16.20
C GLY A 129 2.23 -1.75 -15.87
N GLY A 130 2.56 -0.64 -15.18
CA GLY A 130 1.62 0.46 -14.95
C GLY A 130 0.55 0.21 -13.90
N VAL A 131 0.65 -0.88 -13.15
CA VAL A 131 -0.32 -1.22 -12.08
C VAL A 131 -0.23 -0.23 -10.92
N ILE A 132 0.98 0.22 -10.62
CA ILE A 132 1.24 1.25 -9.63
C ILE A 132 1.77 2.49 -10.36
N PRO A 133 1.02 3.60 -10.33
CA PRO A 133 1.44 4.81 -11.01
C PRO A 133 2.64 5.48 -10.34
N PRO A 134 3.29 6.43 -11.03
CA PRO A 134 4.34 7.25 -10.41
C PRO A 134 3.85 7.99 -9.16
N ASN A 135 4.71 8.10 -8.17
CA ASN A 135 4.48 8.84 -6.93
C ASN A 135 3.26 8.36 -6.13
N ALA A 136 2.96 7.06 -6.18
CA ALA A 136 1.82 6.48 -5.47
C ALA A 136 2.16 6.19 -4.00
N THR A 137 1.29 6.65 -3.11
CA THR A 137 1.24 6.16 -1.72
C THR A 137 0.42 4.88 -1.70
N LEU A 138 0.98 3.83 -1.10
CA LEU A 138 0.35 2.52 -1.05
C LEU A 138 -0.09 2.20 0.37
N GLN A 139 -1.16 1.43 0.49
CA GLN A 139 -1.55 0.81 1.76
C GLN A 139 -1.54 -0.70 1.61
N PHE A 140 -0.99 -1.38 2.61
CA PHE A 140 -1.03 -2.83 2.70
C PHE A 140 -1.60 -3.25 4.03
N GLU A 141 -2.49 -4.24 4.00
CA GLU A 141 -2.74 -5.07 5.16
C GLU A 141 -1.89 -6.32 5.02
N VAL A 142 -1.05 -6.58 6.01
CA VAL A 142 -0.12 -7.71 6.01
C VAL A 142 -0.40 -8.57 7.23
N GLU A 143 -0.58 -9.86 7.00
CA GLU A 143 -0.64 -10.89 8.04
C GLU A 143 0.64 -11.71 7.96
N LEU A 144 1.45 -11.66 9.01
CA LEU A 144 2.67 -12.47 9.10
C LEU A 144 2.31 -13.86 9.62
N ILE A 145 2.43 -14.86 8.75
CA ILE A 145 2.05 -16.24 9.09
C ILE A 145 3.23 -16.96 9.72
N ASP A 146 4.41 -16.88 9.11
CA ASP A 146 5.58 -17.61 9.53
C ASP A 146 6.88 -16.94 9.06
N ILE A 147 7.98 -17.33 9.68
CA ILE A 147 9.32 -16.88 9.34
C ILE A 147 10.16 -18.11 9.06
N ALA A 148 10.68 -18.21 7.82
CA ALA A 148 11.68 -19.21 7.49
C ALA A 148 13.06 -18.63 7.77
N LYS A 149 13.75 -19.16 8.76
CA LYS A 149 15.11 -18.77 9.08
C LYS A 149 16.09 -19.52 8.20
N ARG A 150 17.14 -18.81 7.76
CA ARG A 150 18.28 -19.43 7.11
C ARG A 150 19.23 -20.05 8.13
#